data_440f4757b16344554e371d54ccb267ae
#
_entry.id   440f4757b16344554e371d54ccb267ae
#
_cell.length_a   1.000
_cell.length_b   1.000
_cell.length_c   1.000
_cell.angle_alpha   90.00
_cell.angle_beta   90.00
_cell.angle_gamma   90.00
#
_symmetry.space_group_name_H-M   'P 1'
#
loop_
_entity.id
_entity.type
_entity.pdbx_description
1 polymer ?
#
loop_
_entity_poly.entity_id
_entity_poly.type
_entity_poly.pdbx_seq_one_letter_code
_entity_poly.pdbx_strand_id
1 'polypeptide(L)'
;MEDQAFIRNKSGSLTAVCCAVLVLIAGCSSSPKNSEPASSNPFSTNGTNNASAIKINKLRTFGDSYTDLAYTSPRAMTNWAVEVSSMANGLENYAIGGAKAASTSSIDFATQLNNWNTTNSAITDKDLTVVYFGYNDIGRGGTSDNFAAARAGYTDGVNRLIAGGATNGNNRMFVTLITDWSRTPGISDSLHSQVVTWNNFVASVANSNPNIIAVDLYTVFNRVQDKPSDFGLVNATDVDKERSYTDYLFFDTLHPGSKGQEIIARVFKHYLTRGWNWASTLDAGTSATNQLNQDLDNNLLKAFNQTATTSQGLRLVPLTTSNTDGRRSGRDSRVFNLNQTARNNLEESVANGVALDFAPANSGIWSQGRLGVALTQNAQSTRLTDIEDRYSTRFNSNATTLYWMQPYNNFLFSTQLSRLDHAFTQNGLDDLLNRSVTNDRSAHTWSLEGKLRYTYAFDGLALTPWASLSQQNHTLNGGLIQSLYTSDVQFSQTKTRDIYSGLGVDLQFSPIAIGQGRKLLIGAGLNHLQSLRREALTLGMTEQINPGVQMSETIDRSRVRKTQLSLNAVVAEHKGISYGASYAVDLQKPSETKAVRVTANIPF
;
A
#
# COMPACT_ATOMS: atom_id res chain seq x y z
N MET A 1 -12.35 27.75 -44.47
CA MET A 1 -12.70 26.86 -45.59
C MET A 1 -11.52 25.95 -45.78
N GLU A 2 -11.73 24.73 -45.59
CA GLU A 2 -11.00 23.52 -45.97
C GLU A 2 -10.93 22.61 -44.78
N ASP A 3 -11.66 21.82 -44.85
CA ASP A 3 -12.11 20.43 -45.10
C ASP A 3 -11.22 19.42 -44.43
N GLN A 4 -11.84 18.90 -43.40
CA GLN A 4 -11.40 17.66 -42.78
C GLN A 4 -11.72 16.52 -43.74
N ALA A 5 -10.70 15.93 -44.33
CA ALA A 5 -10.82 14.64 -44.99
C ALA A 5 -10.98 13.55 -43.92
N PHE A 6 -12.15 13.45 -43.33
CA PHE A 6 -12.58 12.26 -42.61
C PHE A 6 -13.07 11.24 -43.63
N ILE A 7 -12.35 10.19 -43.77
CA ILE A 7 -12.56 9.10 -44.72
C ILE A 7 -13.97 8.48 -44.50
N ARG A 8 -14.83 8.63 -45.50
CA ARG A 8 -16.07 7.85 -45.59
C ARG A 8 -15.72 6.38 -45.78
N ASN A 9 -16.08 5.53 -44.90
CA ASN A 9 -16.14 4.11 -45.16
C ASN A 9 -17.52 3.52 -44.80
N LYS A 10 -17.93 2.62 -45.66
CA LYS A 10 -19.30 2.05 -45.78
C LYS A 10 -19.75 1.28 -44.55
N SER A 11 -21.02 1.35 -44.29
CA SER A 11 -21.85 0.61 -43.33
C SER A 11 -21.40 -0.83 -43.05
N GLY A 12 -20.68 -1.01 -41.96
CA GLY A 12 -20.55 -2.29 -41.28
C GLY A 12 -21.44 -2.25 -40.03
N SER A 13 -22.28 -3.23 -39.90
CA SER A 13 -23.42 -3.27 -39.02
C SER A 13 -23.20 -2.74 -37.59
N LEU A 14 -23.96 -1.74 -37.24
CA LEU A 14 -24.11 -1.17 -35.87
C LEU A 14 -24.35 -2.25 -34.80
N THR A 15 -24.90 -3.37 -35.19
CA THR A 15 -25.22 -4.54 -34.34
C THR A 15 -24.01 -5.20 -33.74
N ALA A 16 -22.88 -5.28 -34.45
CA ALA A 16 -21.66 -5.93 -33.94
C ALA A 16 -20.94 -5.07 -32.88
N VAL A 17 -20.99 -3.74 -33.00
CA VAL A 17 -20.37 -2.81 -32.06
C VAL A 17 -21.21 -2.68 -30.78
N CYS A 18 -22.56 -2.64 -30.92
CA CYS A 18 -23.44 -2.66 -29.76
C CYS A 18 -23.34 -3.98 -28.98
N CYS A 19 -23.17 -5.12 -29.66
CA CYS A 19 -22.92 -6.41 -28.98
C CYS A 19 -21.57 -6.45 -28.24
N ALA A 20 -20.50 -5.86 -28.80
CA ALA A 20 -19.21 -5.81 -28.10
C ALA A 20 -19.24 -4.91 -26.84
N VAL A 21 -19.97 -3.81 -26.89
CA VAL A 21 -20.16 -2.92 -25.72
C VAL A 21 -21.11 -3.56 -24.70
N LEU A 22 -22.15 -4.26 -25.12
CA LEU A 22 -23.06 -4.98 -24.25
C LEU A 22 -22.42 -6.22 -23.61
N VAL A 23 -21.53 -6.93 -24.30
CA VAL A 23 -20.76 -8.04 -23.73
C VAL A 23 -19.76 -7.53 -22.69
N LEU A 24 -19.16 -6.34 -22.88
CA LEU A 24 -18.31 -5.70 -21.86
C LEU A 24 -19.12 -5.27 -20.63
N ILE A 25 -20.36 -4.83 -20.80
CA ILE A 25 -21.25 -4.46 -19.67
C ILE A 25 -21.86 -5.70 -19.01
N ALA A 26 -22.24 -6.73 -19.77
CA ALA A 26 -22.82 -7.96 -19.24
C ALA A 26 -21.76 -8.84 -18.52
N GLY A 27 -20.49 -8.79 -18.92
CA GLY A 27 -19.39 -9.44 -18.22
C GLY A 27 -19.09 -8.85 -16.84
N CYS A 28 -19.61 -7.67 -16.53
CA CYS A 28 -19.47 -7.03 -15.21
C CYS A 28 -20.62 -7.35 -14.24
N SER A 29 -21.68 -8.06 -14.65
CA SER A 29 -22.89 -8.27 -13.83
C SER A 29 -23.01 -9.64 -13.16
N SER A 30 -22.12 -10.58 -13.39
CA SER A 30 -22.06 -11.82 -12.62
C SER A 30 -21.08 -11.70 -11.47
N SER A 31 -21.45 -10.98 -10.43
CA SER A 31 -20.84 -11.15 -9.12
C SER A 31 -21.30 -12.49 -8.55
N PRO A 32 -20.40 -13.44 -8.28
CA PRO A 32 -20.76 -14.48 -7.34
C PRO A 32 -21.06 -13.77 -6.02
N LYS A 33 -22.17 -14.10 -5.40
CA LYS A 33 -22.51 -13.74 -4.02
C LYS A 33 -21.61 -14.50 -3.04
N ASN A 34 -20.35 -14.26 -3.10
CA ASN A 34 -19.46 -14.31 -1.97
C ASN A 34 -18.99 -12.88 -1.81
N SER A 35 -19.54 -12.21 -0.79
CA SER A 35 -18.94 -11.04 -0.23
C SER A 35 -17.54 -11.44 0.26
N GLU A 36 -16.56 -11.48 -0.65
CA GLU A 36 -15.22 -11.18 -0.20
C GLU A 36 -15.34 -9.85 0.53
N PRO A 37 -14.94 -9.78 1.82
CA PRO A 37 -14.80 -8.49 2.47
C PRO A 37 -13.96 -7.68 1.50
N ALA A 38 -14.43 -6.48 1.15
CA ALA A 38 -13.76 -5.59 0.22
C ALA A 38 -12.28 -5.72 0.51
N SER A 39 -11.52 -6.28 -0.42
CA SER A 39 -10.10 -6.46 -0.29
C SER A 39 -9.56 -5.07 -0.04
N SER A 40 -9.44 -4.72 1.24
CA SER A 40 -8.78 -3.52 1.66
C SER A 40 -7.33 -3.74 1.24
N ASN A 41 -7.00 -3.28 0.02
CA ASN A 41 -5.62 -3.13 -0.34
C ASN A 41 -5.02 -2.25 0.75
N PRO A 42 -4.18 -2.75 1.67
CA PRO A 42 -3.56 -1.92 2.70
C PRO A 42 -2.77 -0.78 2.08
N PHE A 43 -2.58 -0.83 0.78
CA PHE A 43 -1.86 0.11 -0.06
C PHE A 43 -2.79 0.91 -0.98
N SER A 44 -4.09 0.96 -0.69
CA SER A 44 -5.00 1.84 -1.42
C SER A 44 -4.56 3.28 -1.19
N THR A 45 -4.01 3.90 -2.21
CA THR A 45 -3.69 5.34 -2.23
C THR A 45 -4.96 6.22 -2.24
N ASN A 46 -6.12 5.61 -2.26
CA ASN A 46 -7.41 6.28 -2.14
C ASN A 46 -7.74 6.43 -0.66
N GLY A 47 -7.12 7.38 -0.02
CA GLY A 47 -7.50 8.14 1.15
C GLY A 47 -8.57 7.64 2.12
N THR A 48 -8.80 6.35 2.24
CA THR A 48 -9.61 5.78 3.31
C THR A 48 -8.75 5.64 4.55
N ASN A 49 -9.29 5.98 5.70
CA ASN A 49 -8.69 5.76 7.00
C ASN A 49 -8.06 4.36 7.05
N ASN A 50 -6.74 4.29 6.95
CA ASN A 50 -6.02 3.03 6.86
C ASN A 50 -6.01 2.24 8.17
N ALA A 51 -6.53 2.78 9.24
CA ALA A 51 -6.84 2.03 10.45
C ALA A 51 -7.67 0.76 10.16
N SER A 52 -8.47 0.79 9.10
CA SER A 52 -9.22 -0.38 8.63
C SER A 52 -8.51 -1.20 7.55
N ALA A 53 -7.36 -0.73 7.04
CA ALA A 53 -6.69 -1.35 5.90
C ALA A 53 -5.81 -2.53 6.29
N ILE A 54 -5.22 -2.51 7.50
CA ILE A 54 -4.40 -3.59 8.02
C ILE A 54 -5.28 -4.43 8.95
N LYS A 55 -6.10 -5.30 8.37
CA LYS A 55 -6.87 -6.28 9.13
C LYS A 55 -6.24 -7.64 9.01
N ILE A 56 -5.86 -8.19 10.15
CA ILE A 56 -5.59 -9.62 10.28
C ILE A 56 -6.91 -10.36 10.38
N ASN A 57 -6.97 -11.57 9.85
CA ASN A 57 -8.17 -12.37 9.93
C ASN A 57 -8.37 -12.88 11.36
N LYS A 58 -7.35 -13.51 11.93
CA LYS A 58 -7.39 -14.04 13.30
C LYS A 58 -6.06 -13.81 13.99
N LEU A 59 -6.12 -13.35 15.25
CA LEU A 59 -4.99 -13.32 16.15
C LEU A 59 -5.00 -14.58 17.01
N ARG A 60 -3.93 -15.39 16.93
CA ARG A 60 -3.69 -16.53 17.81
C ARG A 60 -2.51 -16.27 18.70
N THR A 61 -2.66 -16.51 19.99
CA THR A 61 -1.60 -16.27 20.95
C THR A 61 -1.32 -17.49 21.81
N PHE A 62 -0.05 -17.83 21.93
CA PHE A 62 0.49 -18.84 22.80
C PHE A 62 1.49 -18.19 23.72
N GLY A 63 1.48 -18.52 25.02
CA GLY A 63 2.36 -17.85 25.96
C GLY A 63 2.09 -18.20 27.41
N ASP A 64 2.64 -17.36 28.26
CA ASP A 64 2.52 -17.45 29.71
C ASP A 64 1.64 -16.32 30.29
N SER A 65 1.86 -15.94 31.57
CA SER A 65 1.08 -14.92 32.27
C SER A 65 1.13 -13.51 31.63
N TYR A 66 2.13 -13.21 30.82
CA TYR A 66 2.20 -11.94 30.07
C TYR A 66 1.16 -11.86 28.95
N THR A 67 0.63 -13.01 28.52
CA THR A 67 -0.32 -13.14 27.40
C THR A 67 -1.68 -13.67 27.86
N ASP A 68 -1.76 -14.35 29.00
CA ASP A 68 -2.95 -15.02 29.52
C ASP A 68 -4.05 -14.02 29.88
N LEU A 69 -5.22 -14.12 29.24
CA LEU A 69 -6.39 -13.30 29.56
C LEU A 69 -6.95 -13.57 30.97
N ALA A 70 -6.87 -14.84 31.42
CA ALA A 70 -7.32 -15.20 32.75
C ALA A 70 -6.45 -14.56 33.84
N TYR A 71 -5.23 -14.13 33.51
CA TYR A 71 -4.37 -13.44 34.45
C TYR A 71 -4.72 -11.95 34.60
N THR A 72 -5.09 -11.27 33.52
CA THR A 72 -5.37 -9.82 33.51
C THR A 72 -6.84 -9.48 33.80
N SER A 73 -7.77 -10.27 33.27
CA SER A 73 -9.22 -10.00 33.36
C SER A 73 -9.77 -9.87 34.79
N PRO A 74 -9.44 -10.74 35.77
CA PRO A 74 -9.92 -10.61 37.14
C PRO A 74 -9.46 -9.33 37.87
N ARG A 75 -8.42 -8.68 37.33
CA ARG A 75 -7.81 -7.46 37.86
C ARG A 75 -8.32 -6.20 37.17
N ALA A 76 -9.23 -6.33 36.22
CA ALA A 76 -9.70 -5.25 35.34
C ALA A 76 -8.53 -4.52 34.62
N MET A 77 -7.45 -5.27 34.34
CA MET A 77 -6.29 -4.74 33.61
C MET A 77 -6.45 -4.96 32.12
N THR A 78 -5.89 -4.05 31.34
CA THR A 78 -5.72 -4.21 29.89
C THR A 78 -4.82 -5.41 29.59
N ASN A 79 -5.08 -6.09 28.48
CA ASN A 79 -4.24 -7.14 27.96
C ASN A 79 -3.82 -6.78 26.52
N TRP A 80 -2.55 -6.88 26.21
CA TRP A 80 -2.01 -6.54 24.89
C TRP A 80 -2.69 -7.33 23.74
N ALA A 81 -3.03 -8.62 23.97
CA ALA A 81 -3.66 -9.43 22.93
C ALA A 81 -5.07 -8.95 22.61
N VAL A 82 -5.82 -8.45 23.62
CA VAL A 82 -7.13 -7.82 23.41
C VAL A 82 -6.99 -6.54 22.59
N GLU A 83 -6.02 -5.69 22.91
CA GLU A 83 -5.80 -4.45 22.17
C GLU A 83 -5.37 -4.69 20.71
N VAL A 84 -4.43 -5.61 20.48
CA VAL A 84 -4.01 -5.99 19.12
C VAL A 84 -5.16 -6.63 18.35
N SER A 85 -6.07 -7.35 19.03
CA SER A 85 -7.23 -7.98 18.40
C SER A 85 -8.21 -6.98 17.78
N SER A 86 -8.14 -5.69 18.14
CA SER A 86 -8.90 -4.62 17.47
C SER A 86 -8.58 -4.51 15.97
N MET A 87 -7.40 -5.00 15.56
CA MET A 87 -6.97 -5.12 14.15
C MET A 87 -7.34 -6.47 13.52
N ALA A 88 -8.00 -7.36 14.25
CA ALA A 88 -8.37 -8.70 13.82
C ALA A 88 -9.88 -8.92 13.78
N ASN A 89 -10.33 -9.90 13.00
CA ASN A 89 -11.72 -10.35 13.04
C ASN A 89 -12.02 -11.28 14.21
N GLY A 90 -10.99 -11.77 14.93
CA GLY A 90 -11.14 -12.63 16.09
C GLY A 90 -9.83 -12.87 16.84
N LEU A 91 -9.95 -13.21 18.12
CA LEU A 91 -8.86 -13.57 19.04
C LEU A 91 -9.03 -15.01 19.53
N GLU A 92 -7.98 -15.81 19.41
CA GLU A 92 -7.84 -17.11 20.04
C GLU A 92 -6.63 -17.06 20.98
N ASN A 93 -6.88 -17.05 22.27
CA ASN A 93 -5.84 -17.02 23.29
C ASN A 93 -5.71 -18.38 23.95
N TYR A 94 -4.56 -19.02 23.79
CA TYR A 94 -4.22 -20.33 24.38
C TYR A 94 -3.20 -20.19 25.51
N ALA A 95 -2.74 -18.98 25.79
CA ALA A 95 -1.75 -18.71 26.84
C ALA A 95 -2.27 -19.09 28.22
N ILE A 96 -1.39 -19.61 29.06
CA ILE A 96 -1.70 -20.03 30.44
C ILE A 96 -0.59 -19.53 31.37
N GLY A 97 -0.98 -18.85 32.45
CA GLY A 97 -0.05 -18.33 33.44
C GLY A 97 0.88 -19.40 34.00
N GLY A 98 2.19 -19.10 34.06
CA GLY A 98 3.20 -20.04 34.55
C GLY A 98 3.73 -21.02 33.50
N ALA A 99 3.19 -21.03 32.28
CA ALA A 99 3.59 -21.94 31.22
C ALA A 99 5.05 -21.72 30.76
N LYS A 100 5.68 -22.81 30.33
CA LYS A 100 7.04 -22.88 29.80
C LYS A 100 7.04 -23.26 28.33
N ALA A 101 8.12 -22.93 27.64
CA ALA A 101 8.41 -23.50 26.32
C ALA A 101 8.79 -24.98 26.45
N ALA A 102 9.49 -25.37 27.50
CA ALA A 102 9.79 -26.75 27.82
C ALA A 102 8.52 -27.55 28.13
N SER A 103 8.43 -28.78 27.60
CA SER A 103 7.28 -29.68 27.81
C SER A 103 7.42 -30.41 29.17
N THR A 104 7.15 -29.69 30.26
CA THR A 104 7.31 -30.21 31.64
C THR A 104 6.01 -30.32 32.43
N SER A 105 4.92 -29.70 31.94
CA SER A 105 3.65 -29.66 32.66
C SER A 105 2.44 -29.63 31.70
N SER A 106 1.24 -29.73 32.27
CA SER A 106 -0.04 -29.70 31.55
C SER A 106 -0.49 -28.32 31.08
N ILE A 107 0.30 -27.29 31.27
CA ILE A 107 0.01 -25.91 30.83
C ILE A 107 1.00 -25.39 29.79
N ASP A 108 2.07 -26.13 29.53
CA ASP A 108 3.18 -25.72 28.70
C ASP A 108 2.83 -25.62 27.21
N PHE A 109 3.74 -25.09 26.40
CA PHE A 109 3.52 -24.78 24.98
C PHE A 109 2.97 -25.97 24.20
N ALA A 110 3.52 -27.18 24.39
CA ALA A 110 3.02 -28.40 23.73
C ALA A 110 1.54 -28.68 24.03
N THR A 111 1.10 -28.43 25.28
CA THR A 111 -0.30 -28.58 25.70
C THR A 111 -1.18 -27.50 25.07
N GLN A 112 -0.73 -26.26 25.05
CA GLN A 112 -1.46 -25.17 24.37
C GLN A 112 -1.68 -25.47 22.89
N LEU A 113 -0.68 -26.02 22.19
CA LEU A 113 -0.80 -26.48 20.80
C LEU A 113 -1.76 -27.67 20.64
N ASN A 114 -1.77 -28.59 21.58
CA ASN A 114 -2.75 -29.69 21.58
C ASN A 114 -4.18 -29.14 21.76
N ASN A 115 -4.38 -28.18 22.66
CA ASN A 115 -5.65 -27.50 22.85
C ASN A 115 -6.11 -26.78 21.56
N TRP A 116 -5.20 -26.07 20.89
CA TRP A 116 -5.47 -25.47 19.58
C TRP A 116 -5.92 -26.52 18.56
N ASN A 117 -5.22 -27.65 18.43
CA ASN A 117 -5.58 -28.72 17.50
C ASN A 117 -6.98 -29.29 17.75
N THR A 118 -7.46 -29.30 19.01
CA THR A 118 -8.81 -29.79 19.34
C THR A 118 -9.92 -28.82 18.92
N THR A 119 -9.61 -27.55 18.69
CA THR A 119 -10.61 -26.54 18.31
C THR A 119 -10.95 -26.58 16.81
N ASN A 120 -10.26 -27.38 15.99
CA ASN A 120 -10.39 -27.40 14.54
C ASN A 120 -10.25 -26.01 13.88
N SER A 121 -9.59 -25.08 14.55
CA SER A 121 -9.36 -23.72 14.04
C SER A 121 -8.16 -23.71 13.10
N ALA A 122 -8.42 -23.92 11.80
CA ALA A 122 -7.37 -23.84 10.78
C ALA A 122 -6.73 -22.43 10.73
N ILE A 123 -5.44 -22.39 10.40
CA ILE A 123 -4.77 -21.15 10.03
C ILE A 123 -5.15 -20.81 8.59
N THR A 124 -5.63 -19.61 8.39
CA THR A 124 -6.12 -19.11 7.10
C THR A 124 -5.33 -17.86 6.66
N ASP A 125 -5.60 -17.33 5.47
CA ASP A 125 -4.88 -16.16 4.96
C ASP A 125 -5.03 -14.95 5.88
N LYS A 126 -3.92 -14.22 6.09
CA LYS A 126 -3.80 -13.04 6.96
C LYS A 126 -3.98 -13.31 8.45
N ASP A 127 -3.69 -14.50 8.90
CA ASP A 127 -3.65 -14.79 10.34
C ASP A 127 -2.31 -14.33 10.96
N LEU A 128 -2.38 -13.81 12.18
CA LEU A 128 -1.22 -13.52 13.01
C LEU A 128 -1.14 -14.52 14.16
N THR A 129 -0.04 -15.24 14.24
CA THR A 129 0.27 -16.14 15.34
C THR A 129 1.37 -15.53 16.21
N VAL A 130 1.20 -15.48 17.52
CA VAL A 130 2.19 -14.93 18.45
C VAL A 130 2.63 -16.02 19.42
N VAL A 131 3.94 -16.16 19.59
CA VAL A 131 4.60 -17.10 20.51
C VAL A 131 5.42 -16.29 21.51
N TYR A 132 4.98 -16.26 22.78
CA TYR A 132 5.54 -15.43 23.82
C TYR A 132 5.88 -16.25 25.07
N PHE A 133 7.09 -16.85 25.10
CA PHE A 133 7.59 -17.67 26.19
C PHE A 133 9.03 -17.30 26.56
N GLY A 134 9.45 -17.78 27.73
CA GLY A 134 10.84 -17.72 28.17
C GLY A 134 11.00 -17.37 29.65
N TYR A 135 10.11 -16.56 30.20
CA TYR A 135 10.22 -16.11 31.61
C TYR A 135 10.24 -17.28 32.60
N ASN A 136 9.30 -18.21 32.47
CA ASN A 136 9.20 -19.35 33.37
C ASN A 136 10.28 -20.42 33.12
N ASP A 137 10.86 -20.43 31.92
CA ASP A 137 12.00 -21.31 31.60
C ASP A 137 13.28 -20.80 32.27
N ILE A 138 13.46 -19.48 32.37
CA ILE A 138 14.61 -18.82 32.97
C ILE A 138 14.49 -18.71 34.48
N GLY A 139 13.34 -18.22 34.99
CA GLY A 139 13.21 -17.68 36.35
C GLY A 139 12.98 -18.70 37.46
N ARG A 140 12.62 -19.94 37.17
CA ARG A 140 12.31 -20.94 38.19
C ARG A 140 13.33 -22.10 38.21
N GLY A 141 14.58 -21.79 38.52
CA GLY A 141 15.63 -22.77 38.68
C GLY A 141 16.45 -23.03 37.42
N GLY A 142 16.67 -21.98 36.63
CA GLY A 142 17.45 -22.01 35.40
C GLY A 142 18.89 -22.39 35.60
N THR A 143 19.14 -23.70 35.72
CA THR A 143 20.43 -24.28 35.39
C THR A 143 20.56 -24.43 33.88
N SER A 144 21.76 -24.55 33.34
CA SER A 144 22.05 -24.76 31.92
C SER A 144 21.22 -25.87 31.27
N ASP A 145 20.78 -26.87 32.02
CA ASP A 145 20.06 -28.04 31.59
C ASP A 145 18.59 -27.71 31.15
N ASN A 146 17.97 -26.72 31.77
CA ASN A 146 16.63 -26.30 31.42
C ASN A 146 16.58 -25.55 30.08
N PHE A 147 17.66 -24.88 29.67
CA PHE A 147 17.71 -24.20 28.38
C PHE A 147 17.64 -25.16 27.18
N ALA A 148 18.25 -26.33 27.27
CA ALA A 148 18.19 -27.31 26.18
C ALA A 148 16.75 -27.80 25.98
N ALA A 149 16.05 -28.16 27.05
CA ALA A 149 14.64 -28.57 27.00
C ALA A 149 13.72 -27.43 26.54
N ALA A 150 13.93 -26.22 27.01
CA ALA A 150 13.15 -25.05 26.62
C ALA A 150 13.33 -24.72 25.12
N ARG A 151 14.56 -24.73 24.62
CA ARG A 151 14.85 -24.53 23.19
C ARG A 151 14.24 -25.63 22.32
N ALA A 152 14.35 -26.88 22.74
CA ALA A 152 13.75 -28.01 22.03
C ALA A 152 12.22 -27.89 21.96
N GLY A 153 11.56 -27.62 23.08
CA GLY A 153 10.11 -27.44 23.13
C GLY A 153 9.62 -26.22 22.34
N TYR A 154 10.36 -25.11 22.41
CA TYR A 154 10.07 -23.92 21.62
C TYR A 154 10.18 -24.20 20.11
N THR A 155 11.29 -24.84 19.70
CA THR A 155 11.52 -25.19 18.28
C THR A 155 10.47 -26.15 17.76
N ASP A 156 10.13 -27.19 18.54
CA ASP A 156 9.04 -28.13 18.18
C ASP A 156 7.72 -27.40 17.99
N GLY A 157 7.34 -26.54 18.92
CA GLY A 157 6.11 -25.77 18.86
C GLY A 157 6.06 -24.83 17.66
N VAL A 158 7.12 -24.11 17.38
CA VAL A 158 7.23 -23.23 16.19
C VAL A 158 7.12 -24.07 14.91
N ASN A 159 7.79 -25.20 14.81
CA ASN A 159 7.72 -26.09 13.64
C ASN A 159 6.30 -26.62 13.41
N ARG A 160 5.57 -26.97 14.48
CA ARG A 160 4.16 -27.39 14.39
C ARG A 160 3.27 -26.26 13.85
N LEU A 161 3.50 -25.01 14.27
CA LEU A 161 2.78 -23.84 13.76
C LEU A 161 3.11 -23.56 12.30
N ILE A 162 4.39 -23.67 11.90
CA ILE A 162 4.84 -23.55 10.49
C ILE A 162 4.14 -24.63 9.65
N ALA A 163 4.14 -25.88 10.09
CA ALA A 163 3.46 -26.99 9.42
C ALA A 163 1.94 -26.74 9.29
N GLY A 164 1.33 -26.05 10.27
CA GLY A 164 -0.05 -25.60 10.24
C GLY A 164 -0.33 -24.39 9.35
N GLY A 165 0.70 -23.81 8.72
CA GLY A 165 0.56 -22.70 7.78
C GLY A 165 0.75 -21.29 8.36
N ALA A 166 1.26 -21.15 9.59
CA ALA A 166 1.42 -19.85 10.27
C ALA A 166 2.35 -18.86 9.55
N THR A 167 3.12 -19.32 8.56
CA THR A 167 4.04 -18.50 7.77
C THR A 167 3.71 -18.47 6.27
N ASN A 168 2.58 -19.07 5.86
CA ASN A 168 2.20 -19.14 4.45
C ASN A 168 1.56 -17.83 3.96
N GLY A 169 1.88 -17.42 2.74
CA GLY A 169 1.27 -16.27 2.09
C GLY A 169 1.38 -14.99 2.91
N ASN A 170 0.23 -14.40 3.27
CA ASN A 170 0.14 -13.20 4.10
C ASN A 170 0.12 -13.48 5.61
N ASN A 171 0.26 -14.74 6.03
CA ASN A 171 0.35 -15.09 7.45
C ASN A 171 1.66 -14.62 8.05
N ARG A 172 1.64 -14.27 9.32
CA ARG A 172 2.81 -13.86 10.11
C ARG A 172 2.87 -14.64 11.40
N MET A 173 4.08 -14.99 11.78
CA MET A 173 4.37 -15.46 13.13
C MET A 173 5.28 -14.45 13.83
N PHE A 174 4.83 -13.96 14.98
CA PHE A 174 5.66 -13.17 15.86
C PHE A 174 6.24 -14.04 16.96
N VAL A 175 7.56 -14.00 17.11
CA VAL A 175 8.28 -14.58 18.23
C VAL A 175 8.87 -13.44 19.06
N THR A 176 8.74 -13.48 20.37
CA THR A 176 9.05 -12.33 21.22
C THR A 176 10.43 -12.43 21.84
N LEU A 177 11.22 -11.39 21.70
CA LEU A 177 12.39 -11.16 22.55
C LEU A 177 11.87 -10.62 23.88
N ILE A 178 11.96 -11.45 24.92
CA ILE A 178 11.40 -11.12 26.24
C ILE A 178 12.14 -9.94 26.88
N THR A 179 11.43 -9.20 27.72
CA THR A 179 11.97 -8.05 28.46
C THR A 179 13.10 -8.50 29.39
N ASP A 180 13.98 -7.59 29.79
CA ASP A 180 15.03 -7.90 30.76
C ASP A 180 14.43 -8.16 32.13
N TRP A 181 14.20 -9.42 32.41
CA TRP A 181 13.53 -9.84 33.63
C TRP A 181 14.34 -9.54 34.88
N SER A 182 15.66 -9.42 34.74
CA SER A 182 16.55 -9.01 35.87
C SER A 182 16.26 -7.58 36.35
N ARG A 183 15.56 -6.78 35.56
CA ARG A 183 15.18 -5.41 35.91
C ARG A 183 13.75 -5.31 36.49
N THR A 184 13.05 -6.42 36.68
CA THR A 184 11.75 -6.43 37.38
C THR A 184 11.93 -6.37 38.89
N PRO A 185 10.94 -5.84 39.66
CA PRO A 185 11.08 -5.59 41.09
C PRO A 185 11.41 -6.83 41.94
N GLY A 186 11.06 -8.02 41.51
CA GLY A 186 11.21 -9.25 42.29
C GLY A 186 12.30 -10.20 41.84
N ILE A 187 13.12 -9.81 40.86
CA ILE A 187 14.10 -10.69 40.24
C ILE A 187 15.52 -10.17 40.44
N SER A 188 16.46 -11.08 40.53
CA SER A 188 17.89 -10.77 40.69
C SER A 188 18.58 -10.42 39.36
N ASP A 189 19.49 -9.49 39.37
CA ASP A 189 20.37 -9.12 38.26
C ASP A 189 21.11 -10.31 37.63
N SER A 190 21.28 -11.41 38.39
CA SER A 190 21.93 -12.63 37.90
C SER A 190 21.25 -13.28 36.67
N LEU A 191 20.01 -12.93 36.35
CA LEU A 191 19.28 -13.49 35.21
C LEU A 191 19.52 -12.76 33.90
N HIS A 192 20.16 -11.59 33.88
CA HIS A 192 20.39 -10.80 32.68
C HIS A 192 21.03 -11.62 31.53
N SER A 193 22.12 -12.33 31.80
CA SER A 193 22.85 -13.13 30.81
C SER A 193 21.97 -14.25 30.22
N GLN A 194 21.07 -14.80 31.03
CA GLN A 194 20.15 -15.85 30.61
C GLN A 194 19.07 -15.28 29.69
N VAL A 195 18.52 -14.10 29.99
CA VAL A 195 17.58 -13.37 29.12
C VAL A 195 18.22 -13.09 27.76
N VAL A 196 19.45 -12.55 27.73
CA VAL A 196 20.18 -12.29 26.49
C VAL A 196 20.41 -13.58 25.69
N THR A 197 20.79 -14.67 26.38
CA THR A 197 21.01 -15.97 25.74
C THR A 197 19.70 -16.54 25.13
N TRP A 198 18.57 -16.39 25.84
CA TRP A 198 17.25 -16.77 25.35
C TRP A 198 16.83 -15.94 24.13
N ASN A 199 16.97 -14.62 24.22
CA ASN A 199 16.60 -13.71 23.14
C ASN A 199 17.42 -13.96 21.87
N ASN A 200 18.72 -14.23 21.99
CA ASN A 200 19.57 -14.61 20.85
C ASN A 200 19.08 -15.91 20.18
N PHE A 201 18.64 -16.89 20.98
CA PHE A 201 18.06 -18.11 20.44
C PHE A 201 16.74 -17.82 19.70
N VAL A 202 15.80 -17.06 20.29
CA VAL A 202 14.52 -16.72 19.66
C VAL A 202 14.75 -15.89 18.38
N ALA A 203 15.70 -14.97 18.38
CA ALA A 203 16.08 -14.22 17.18
C ALA A 203 16.61 -15.13 16.06
N SER A 204 17.35 -16.19 16.40
CA SER A 204 17.83 -17.18 15.43
C SER A 204 16.70 -17.97 14.77
N VAL A 205 15.57 -18.16 15.45
CA VAL A 205 14.37 -18.80 14.87
C VAL A 205 13.78 -17.93 13.78
N ALA A 206 13.72 -16.61 13.98
CA ALA A 206 13.25 -15.68 12.95
C ALA A 206 14.22 -15.62 11.75
N ASN A 207 15.53 -15.74 11.99
CA ASN A 207 16.53 -15.75 10.93
C ASN A 207 16.41 -16.96 9.99
N SER A 208 15.92 -18.07 10.48
CA SER A 208 15.88 -19.34 9.74
C SER A 208 14.59 -19.56 8.94
N ASN A 209 13.55 -18.74 9.14
CA ASN A 209 12.25 -18.94 8.51
C ASN A 209 11.66 -17.62 7.99
N PRO A 210 11.14 -17.60 6.74
CA PRO A 210 10.42 -16.45 6.23
C PRO A 210 9.09 -16.25 6.99
N ASN A 211 8.63 -14.99 7.06
CA ASN A 211 7.41 -14.59 7.76
C ASN A 211 7.38 -14.87 9.27
N ILE A 212 8.54 -15.18 9.87
CA ILE A 212 8.74 -15.15 11.32
C ILE A 212 9.49 -13.86 11.66
N ILE A 213 8.90 -13.08 12.54
CA ILE A 213 9.42 -11.77 12.95
C ILE A 213 9.73 -11.81 14.45
N ALA A 214 10.96 -11.51 14.81
CA ALA A 214 11.35 -11.35 16.22
C ALA A 214 10.93 -9.96 16.70
N VAL A 215 9.96 -9.91 17.60
CA VAL A 215 9.44 -8.66 18.18
C VAL A 215 10.29 -8.28 19.39
N ASP A 216 10.96 -7.14 19.31
CA ASP A 216 11.92 -6.67 20.31
C ASP A 216 11.22 -5.94 21.46
N LEU A 217 10.73 -6.67 22.43
CA LEU A 217 10.25 -6.11 23.70
C LEU A 217 11.39 -5.79 24.66
N TYR A 218 12.56 -6.41 24.47
CA TYR A 218 13.72 -6.19 25.33
C TYR A 218 14.20 -4.73 25.29
N THR A 219 14.45 -4.22 24.10
CA THR A 219 14.92 -2.84 23.93
C THR A 219 13.87 -1.81 24.37
N VAL A 220 12.61 -2.06 24.06
CA VAL A 220 11.52 -1.15 24.45
C VAL A 220 11.41 -1.04 25.96
N PHE A 221 11.36 -2.15 26.69
CA PHE A 221 11.21 -2.13 28.13
C PHE A 221 12.44 -1.54 28.83
N ASN A 222 13.65 -1.77 28.30
CA ASN A 222 14.84 -1.09 28.80
C ASN A 222 14.72 0.44 28.65
N ARG A 223 14.25 0.93 27.52
CA ARG A 223 13.97 2.38 27.32
C ARG A 223 12.90 2.91 28.28
N VAL A 224 11.82 2.13 28.49
CA VAL A 224 10.76 2.48 29.47
C VAL A 224 11.34 2.61 30.87
N GLN A 225 12.18 1.68 31.27
CA GLN A 225 12.80 1.67 32.60
C GLN A 225 13.87 2.74 32.78
N ASP A 226 14.57 3.12 31.71
CA ASP A 226 15.56 4.19 31.72
C ASP A 226 14.92 5.58 31.76
N LYS A 227 13.73 5.75 31.14
CA LYS A 227 12.99 7.03 31.06
C LYS A 227 11.49 6.82 31.14
N PRO A 228 10.96 6.45 32.30
CA PRO A 228 9.53 6.13 32.45
C PRO A 228 8.61 7.31 32.09
N SER A 229 9.04 8.55 32.34
CA SER A 229 8.25 9.75 32.02
C SER A 229 7.96 9.92 30.53
N ASP A 230 8.87 9.45 29.65
CA ASP A 230 8.67 9.51 28.18
C ASP A 230 7.49 8.62 27.75
N PHE A 231 7.11 7.66 28.60
CA PHE A 231 6.01 6.71 28.36
C PHE A 231 4.78 7.00 29.23
N GLY A 232 4.74 8.17 29.88
CA GLY A 232 3.64 8.56 30.76
C GLY A 232 3.56 7.76 32.05
N LEU A 233 4.70 7.19 32.50
CA LEU A 233 4.82 6.46 33.76
C LEU A 233 5.47 7.33 34.84
N VAL A 234 5.00 7.15 36.07
CA VAL A 234 5.62 7.75 37.27
C VAL A 234 6.81 6.90 37.73
N ASN A 235 6.68 5.58 37.60
CA ASN A 235 7.69 4.64 38.07
C ASN A 235 7.73 3.38 37.20
N ALA A 236 8.94 2.86 36.92
CA ALA A 236 9.13 1.67 36.11
C ALA A 236 10.02 0.60 36.79
N THR A 237 10.34 0.76 38.08
CA THR A 237 11.22 -0.15 38.84
C THR A 237 10.56 -0.74 40.08
N ASP A 238 9.53 -0.10 40.61
CA ASP A 238 8.86 -0.53 41.83
C ASP A 238 7.49 -1.14 41.54
N VAL A 239 6.98 -1.85 42.53
CA VAL A 239 5.65 -2.43 42.52
C VAL A 239 4.60 -1.34 42.77
N ASP A 240 3.52 -1.32 41.99
CA ASP A 240 2.37 -0.47 42.21
C ASP A 240 1.59 -0.90 43.43
N LYS A 241 1.84 -0.24 44.56
CA LYS A 241 1.15 -0.52 45.83
C LYS A 241 -0.28 0.00 45.85
N GLU A 242 -0.57 1.00 45.04
CA GLU A 242 -1.90 1.65 44.99
C GLU A 242 -2.83 1.02 43.95
N ARG A 243 -2.29 0.10 43.13
CA ARG A 243 -3.02 -0.61 42.06
C ARG A 243 -3.69 0.33 41.08
N SER A 244 -3.01 1.43 40.73
CA SER A 244 -3.44 2.34 39.67
C SER A 244 -3.37 1.70 38.28
N TYR A 245 -2.43 0.73 38.12
CA TYR A 245 -2.14 -0.02 36.89
C TYR A 245 -1.72 0.85 35.68
N THR A 246 -1.79 2.18 35.80
CA THR A 246 -1.52 3.13 34.72
C THR A 246 -0.28 3.98 34.96
N ASP A 247 0.10 4.19 36.22
CA ASP A 247 1.20 5.09 36.62
C ASP A 247 2.52 4.36 36.81
N TYR A 248 2.45 3.07 37.10
CA TYR A 248 3.60 2.19 37.30
C TYR A 248 3.70 1.16 36.17
N LEU A 249 4.93 0.80 35.81
CA LEU A 249 5.15 -0.26 34.83
C LEU A 249 4.71 -1.63 35.37
N PHE A 250 5.02 -1.93 36.63
CA PHE A 250 4.75 -3.21 37.28
C PHE A 250 3.66 -3.11 38.35
N PHE A 251 2.65 -3.97 38.27
CA PHE A 251 1.63 -4.05 39.30
C PHE A 251 1.95 -5.05 40.42
N ASP A 252 2.86 -5.98 40.16
CA ASP A 252 3.46 -6.90 41.13
C ASP A 252 4.99 -7.01 40.88
N THR A 253 5.62 -7.98 41.49
CA THR A 253 7.08 -8.13 41.38
C THR A 253 7.58 -8.60 40.00
N LEU A 254 6.70 -9.00 39.11
CA LEU A 254 7.03 -9.62 37.82
C LEU A 254 6.28 -9.03 36.62
N HIS A 255 5.02 -8.69 36.80
CA HIS A 255 4.11 -8.48 35.68
C HIS A 255 3.82 -7.01 35.41
N PRO A 256 3.77 -6.62 34.11
CA PRO A 256 3.40 -5.27 33.72
C PRO A 256 1.92 -4.98 34.02
N GLY A 257 1.64 -3.77 34.51
CA GLY A 257 0.29 -3.23 34.66
C GLY A 257 -0.35 -2.86 33.33
N SER A 258 -1.52 -2.23 33.36
CA SER A 258 -2.26 -1.86 32.14
C SER A 258 -1.43 -1.01 31.18
N LYS A 259 -0.65 -0.06 31.70
CA LYS A 259 0.25 0.78 30.87
C LYS A 259 1.35 -0.04 30.19
N GLY A 260 1.94 -0.99 30.91
CA GLY A 260 2.93 -1.91 30.33
C GLY A 260 2.33 -2.81 29.25
N GLN A 261 1.10 -3.28 29.44
CA GLN A 261 0.36 -4.05 28.44
C GLN A 261 0.02 -3.21 27.20
N GLU A 262 -0.36 -1.93 27.38
CA GLU A 262 -0.56 -0.98 26.27
C GLU A 262 0.73 -0.79 25.46
N ILE A 263 1.90 -0.63 26.12
CA ILE A 263 3.18 -0.51 25.45
C ILE A 263 3.48 -1.77 24.62
N ILE A 264 3.27 -2.97 25.19
CA ILE A 264 3.42 -4.23 24.45
C ILE A 264 2.52 -4.24 23.21
N ALA A 265 1.24 -3.87 23.34
CA ALA A 265 0.30 -3.82 22.23
C ALA A 265 0.77 -2.90 21.11
N ARG A 266 1.29 -1.72 21.43
CA ARG A 266 1.80 -0.75 20.45
C ARG A 266 3.02 -1.29 19.72
N VAL A 267 3.91 -1.98 20.41
CA VAL A 267 5.07 -2.64 19.79
C VAL A 267 4.60 -3.69 18.80
N PHE A 268 3.67 -4.57 19.17
CA PHE A 268 3.13 -5.57 18.25
C PHE A 268 2.46 -4.93 17.03
N LYS A 269 1.66 -3.89 17.23
CA LYS A 269 1.04 -3.14 16.12
C LYS A 269 2.08 -2.52 15.20
N HIS A 270 3.14 -1.91 15.76
CA HIS A 270 4.25 -1.36 14.98
C HIS A 270 4.93 -2.44 14.10
N TYR A 271 5.24 -3.60 14.67
CA TYR A 271 5.84 -4.71 13.92
C TYR A 271 4.90 -5.26 12.85
N LEU A 272 3.61 -5.30 13.09
CA LEU A 272 2.62 -5.71 12.11
C LEU A 272 2.55 -4.75 10.92
N THR A 273 2.67 -3.44 11.17
CA THR A 273 2.42 -2.41 10.16
C THR A 273 3.67 -1.99 9.39
N ARG A 274 4.88 -2.08 9.99
CA ARG A 274 6.10 -1.51 9.42
C ARG A 274 6.47 -2.07 8.03
N GLY A 275 6.37 -3.38 7.83
CA GLY A 275 6.65 -4.02 6.54
C GLY A 275 5.63 -3.59 5.47
N TRP A 276 4.37 -3.53 5.82
CA TRP A 276 3.33 -3.07 4.93
C TRP A 276 3.45 -1.57 4.61
N ASN A 277 3.81 -0.75 5.60
CA ASN A 277 4.10 0.67 5.37
C ASN A 277 5.28 0.85 4.42
N TRP A 278 6.31 0.01 4.53
CA TRP A 278 7.42 0.02 3.58
C TRP A 278 6.95 -0.38 2.18
N ALA A 279 6.18 -1.45 2.05
CA ALA A 279 5.66 -1.94 0.78
C ALA A 279 4.65 -0.99 0.12
N SER A 280 3.92 -0.19 0.89
CA SER A 280 2.93 0.78 0.37
C SER A 280 3.54 1.80 -0.58
N THR A 281 4.82 2.14 -0.40
CA THR A 281 5.55 3.04 -1.30
C THR A 281 5.63 2.48 -2.72
N LEU A 282 5.73 1.16 -2.86
CA LEU A 282 5.75 0.51 -4.17
C LEU A 282 4.40 0.60 -4.89
N ASP A 283 3.30 0.39 -4.16
CA ASP A 283 1.96 0.48 -4.75
C ASP A 283 1.59 1.92 -5.11
N ALA A 284 2.05 2.91 -4.34
CA ALA A 284 1.96 4.31 -4.71
C ALA A 284 2.72 4.60 -6.01
N GLY A 285 3.96 4.09 -6.14
CA GLY A 285 4.75 4.19 -7.38
C GLY A 285 4.06 3.53 -8.58
N THR A 286 3.47 2.35 -8.38
CA THR A 286 2.70 1.65 -9.42
C THR A 286 1.47 2.46 -9.86
N SER A 287 0.72 3.00 -8.91
CA SER A 287 -0.46 3.83 -9.19
C SER A 287 -0.08 5.09 -9.96
N ALA A 288 0.98 5.78 -9.53
CA ALA A 288 1.50 6.95 -10.21
C ALA A 288 1.98 6.64 -11.63
N THR A 289 2.62 5.48 -11.84
CA THR A 289 3.06 5.03 -13.16
C THR A 289 1.87 4.82 -14.11
N ASN A 290 0.84 4.11 -13.65
CA ASN A 290 -0.37 3.88 -14.45
C ASN A 290 -1.07 5.21 -14.80
N GLN A 291 -1.18 6.12 -13.83
CA GLN A 291 -1.78 7.43 -14.05
C GLN A 291 -0.96 8.27 -15.04
N LEU A 292 0.36 8.30 -14.87
CA LEU A 292 1.24 9.05 -15.74
C LEU A 292 1.21 8.54 -17.18
N ASN A 293 1.25 7.23 -17.39
CA ASN A 293 1.16 6.63 -18.72
C ASN A 293 -0.18 7.01 -19.39
N GLN A 294 -1.29 6.96 -18.66
CA GLN A 294 -2.60 7.34 -19.17
C GLN A 294 -2.68 8.84 -19.49
N ASP A 295 -2.17 9.69 -18.62
CA ASP A 295 -2.20 11.14 -18.82
C ASP A 295 -1.32 11.56 -19.98
N LEU A 296 -0.12 10.99 -20.08
CA LEU A 296 0.78 11.24 -21.20
C LEU A 296 0.13 10.81 -22.52
N ASP A 297 -0.41 9.60 -22.58
CA ASP A 297 -1.08 9.07 -23.75
C ASP A 297 -2.26 9.96 -24.20
N ASN A 298 -3.09 10.43 -23.27
CA ASN A 298 -4.20 11.33 -23.57
C ASN A 298 -3.73 12.70 -24.09
N ASN A 299 -2.67 13.27 -23.51
CA ASN A 299 -2.11 14.54 -23.96
C ASN A 299 -1.47 14.43 -25.34
N LEU A 300 -0.72 13.36 -25.58
CA LEU A 300 -0.11 13.09 -26.88
C LEU A 300 -1.14 12.83 -27.96
N LEU A 301 -2.20 12.07 -27.65
CA LEU A 301 -3.33 11.84 -28.56
C LEU A 301 -4.03 13.15 -28.93
N LYS A 302 -4.30 14.01 -27.94
CA LYS A 302 -4.88 15.34 -28.17
C LYS A 302 -3.98 16.18 -29.09
N ALA A 303 -2.69 16.24 -28.80
CA ALA A 303 -1.73 16.98 -29.62
C ALA A 303 -1.59 16.37 -31.01
N PHE A 304 -1.64 15.05 -31.14
CA PHE A 304 -1.59 14.34 -32.41
C PHE A 304 -2.80 14.72 -33.28
N ASN A 305 -4.01 14.72 -32.72
CA ASN A 305 -5.24 15.06 -33.43
C ASN A 305 -5.33 16.55 -33.85
N GLN A 306 -4.69 17.46 -33.08
CA GLN A 306 -4.66 18.89 -33.38
C GLN A 306 -3.74 19.27 -34.52
N THR A 307 -2.70 18.46 -34.80
CA THR A 307 -1.66 18.78 -35.81
C THR A 307 -1.79 17.94 -37.07
N ALA A 308 -2.96 17.37 -37.34
CA ALA A 308 -3.18 16.31 -38.34
C ALA A 308 -2.80 16.64 -39.79
N THR A 309 -2.30 17.81 -40.12
CA THR A 309 -2.13 18.11 -41.54
C THR A 309 -0.79 18.65 -42.03
N THR A 310 0.11 19.27 -41.26
CA THR A 310 1.17 20.00 -41.96
C THR A 310 2.53 20.17 -41.32
N SER A 311 2.81 19.82 -40.12
CA SER A 311 4.14 20.12 -39.57
C SER A 311 5.11 18.95 -39.64
N GLN A 312 5.83 18.87 -40.73
CA GLN A 312 7.15 18.27 -40.78
C GLN A 312 8.05 19.07 -39.84
N GLY A 313 8.52 18.49 -38.77
CA GLY A 313 9.44 19.17 -37.87
C GLY A 313 9.29 18.80 -36.42
N LEU A 314 10.16 19.42 -35.67
CA LEU A 314 10.20 19.32 -34.21
C LEU A 314 8.98 20.04 -33.60
N ARG A 315 8.29 19.34 -32.69
CA ARG A 315 7.14 19.88 -32.00
C ARG A 315 7.35 19.83 -30.50
N LEU A 316 7.05 20.93 -29.81
CA LEU A 316 6.99 21.01 -28.36
C LEU A 316 5.53 20.85 -27.91
N VAL A 317 5.26 19.88 -27.04
CA VAL A 317 3.93 19.61 -26.49
C VAL A 317 3.94 19.84 -24.99
N PRO A 318 3.23 20.86 -24.49
CA PRO A 318 3.05 21.01 -23.07
C PRO A 318 2.16 19.87 -22.55
N LEU A 319 2.58 19.24 -21.48
CA LEU A 319 1.87 18.14 -20.83
C LEU A 319 1.25 18.67 -19.54
N THR A 320 -0.07 18.61 -19.47
CA THR A 320 -0.80 18.93 -18.24
C THR A 320 -1.61 17.70 -17.86
N THR A 321 -1.48 17.25 -16.64
CA THR A 321 -2.26 16.11 -16.22
C THR A 321 -3.66 16.50 -15.87
N SER A 322 -4.59 15.68 -16.28
CA SER A 322 -5.99 15.76 -15.88
C SER A 322 -6.19 14.93 -14.62
N ASN A 323 -5.63 15.33 -13.50
CA ASN A 323 -5.84 14.56 -12.29
C ASN A 323 -7.22 14.85 -11.69
N THR A 324 -7.94 13.80 -11.35
CA THR A 324 -9.27 13.89 -10.77
C THR A 324 -9.28 14.41 -9.34
N ASP A 325 -8.14 14.43 -8.66
CA ASP A 325 -8.03 14.79 -7.24
C ASP A 325 -7.14 16.02 -6.97
N GLY A 326 -6.65 16.71 -8.00
CA GLY A 326 -5.60 17.70 -7.86
C GLY A 326 -6.05 19.14 -7.65
N ARG A 327 -5.43 19.80 -6.71
CA ARG A 327 -5.25 21.23 -6.69
C ARG A 327 -4.00 21.58 -7.50
N ARG A 328 -4.17 22.47 -8.47
CA ARG A 328 -3.21 23.32 -9.17
C ARG A 328 -2.86 22.99 -10.59
N SER A 329 -2.98 24.07 -11.29
CA SER A 329 -2.48 24.32 -12.63
C SER A 329 -1.10 24.96 -12.61
N GLY A 330 -0.36 24.75 -13.67
CA GLY A 330 0.73 25.62 -14.05
C GLY A 330 0.26 27.06 -14.30
N ARG A 331 1.18 27.98 -14.57
CA ARG A 331 0.92 29.43 -14.73
C ARG A 331 -0.16 29.79 -15.76
N ASP A 332 -0.51 28.88 -16.66
CA ASP A 332 -1.35 29.14 -17.83
C ASP A 332 -2.78 28.59 -17.75
N SER A 333 -3.15 27.93 -16.65
CA SER A 333 -4.53 27.47 -16.45
C SER A 333 -4.93 27.50 -14.97
N ARG A 334 -6.10 28.06 -14.66
CA ARG A 334 -6.68 27.96 -13.32
C ARG A 334 -7.70 26.83 -13.32
N VAL A 335 -7.40 25.80 -12.55
CA VAL A 335 -8.31 24.67 -12.34
C VAL A 335 -9.01 24.87 -11.00
N PHE A 336 -10.33 24.95 -11.02
CA PHE A 336 -11.15 24.97 -9.82
C PHE A 336 -11.72 23.58 -9.62
N ASN A 337 -11.28 22.90 -8.56
CA ASN A 337 -11.84 21.63 -8.18
C ASN A 337 -12.92 21.83 -7.11
N LEU A 338 -14.15 21.45 -7.43
CA LEU A 338 -15.21 21.30 -6.45
C LEU A 338 -15.29 19.85 -6.02
N ASN A 339 -14.50 19.47 -5.04
CA ASN A 339 -14.53 18.13 -4.48
C ASN A 339 -15.37 18.13 -3.19
N GLN A 340 -16.60 17.61 -3.26
CA GLN A 340 -17.51 17.57 -2.11
C GLN A 340 -17.37 16.33 -1.24
N THR A 341 -16.60 15.33 -1.64
CA THR A 341 -16.61 14.02 -0.99
C THR A 341 -15.36 13.68 -0.18
N ALA A 342 -14.28 14.40 -0.34
CA ALA A 342 -13.06 14.11 0.40
C ALA A 342 -13.04 14.82 1.75
N ARG A 343 -13.74 14.28 2.73
CA ARG A 343 -13.70 14.87 4.08
C ARG A 343 -12.44 14.55 4.86
N ASN A 344 -11.67 13.51 4.55
CA ASN A 344 -10.61 13.06 5.43
C ASN A 344 -9.24 12.80 4.79
N ASN A 345 -9.09 12.81 3.45
CA ASN A 345 -7.80 12.57 2.83
C ASN A 345 -7.64 13.45 1.59
N LEU A 346 -6.99 14.57 1.76
CA LEU A 346 -6.59 15.45 0.66
C LEU A 346 -5.35 14.85 0.00
N GLU A 347 -5.55 14.12 -1.10
CA GLU A 347 -4.47 13.85 -2.04
C GLU A 347 -4.29 15.09 -2.92
N GLU A 348 -3.20 15.80 -2.71
CA GLU A 348 -2.77 16.82 -3.66
C GLU A 348 -1.86 16.16 -4.69
N SER A 349 -2.31 16.11 -5.93
CA SER A 349 -1.49 15.63 -7.04
C SER A 349 -1.34 16.73 -8.07
N VAL A 350 -0.10 17.07 -8.38
CA VAL A 350 0.27 18.03 -9.41
C VAL A 350 1.22 17.32 -10.37
N ALA A 351 0.84 17.21 -11.64
CA ALA A 351 1.77 16.74 -12.63
C ALA A 351 1.88 17.73 -13.78
N ASN A 352 3.11 18.04 -14.13
CA ASN A 352 3.49 18.93 -15.20
C ASN A 352 4.55 18.28 -16.06
N GLY A 353 4.63 18.66 -17.33
CA GLY A 353 5.67 18.13 -18.18
C GLY A 353 5.72 18.80 -19.54
N VAL A 354 6.67 18.34 -20.32
CA VAL A 354 6.87 18.76 -21.70
C VAL A 354 7.28 17.56 -22.53
N ALA A 355 6.77 17.47 -23.75
CA ALA A 355 7.23 16.49 -24.71
C ALA A 355 7.79 17.20 -25.94
N LEU A 356 8.79 16.58 -26.55
CA LEU A 356 9.41 17.00 -27.80
C LEU A 356 9.33 15.84 -28.78
N ASP A 357 8.70 16.04 -29.94
CA ASP A 357 8.60 14.99 -30.95
C ASP A 357 8.90 15.48 -32.36
N PHE A 358 9.13 14.53 -33.25
CA PHE A 358 9.33 14.77 -34.66
C PHE A 358 8.68 13.65 -35.51
N ALA A 359 8.41 13.95 -36.78
CA ALA A 359 7.94 12.98 -37.74
C ALA A 359 9.16 12.36 -38.46
N PRO A 360 9.44 11.04 -38.31
CA PRO A 360 10.65 10.42 -38.85
C PRO A 360 10.63 10.20 -40.37
N ALA A 361 9.44 10.15 -40.98
CA ALA A 361 9.32 9.90 -42.41
C ALA A 361 8.10 10.62 -43.02
N ASN A 362 8.24 11.00 -44.30
CA ASN A 362 7.22 11.71 -45.08
C ASN A 362 6.41 10.79 -45.99
N SER A 363 6.80 9.54 -46.15
CA SER A 363 6.18 8.58 -47.07
C SER A 363 6.25 7.14 -46.53
N GLY A 364 5.45 6.27 -47.09
CA GLY A 364 5.37 4.86 -46.71
C GLY A 364 4.55 4.64 -45.46
N ILE A 365 4.63 3.44 -44.88
CA ILE A 365 3.89 3.03 -43.70
C ILE A 365 4.23 3.84 -42.42
N TRP A 366 5.39 4.50 -42.43
CA TRP A 366 5.87 5.33 -41.32
C TRP A 366 5.44 6.81 -41.45
N SER A 367 4.75 7.15 -42.54
CA SER A 367 4.22 8.51 -42.73
C SER A 367 3.26 8.88 -41.60
N GLN A 368 3.32 10.16 -41.18
CA GLN A 368 2.52 10.70 -40.08
C GLN A 368 2.83 10.12 -38.69
N GLY A 369 3.76 9.18 -38.58
CA GLY A 369 4.25 8.71 -37.28
C GLY A 369 4.96 9.81 -36.51
N ARG A 370 4.91 9.73 -35.18
CA ARG A 370 5.59 10.65 -34.27
C ARG A 370 6.46 9.87 -33.30
N LEU A 371 7.73 10.22 -33.23
CA LEU A 371 8.69 9.72 -32.23
C LEU A 371 9.11 10.87 -31.34
N GLY A 372 9.08 10.69 -30.02
CA GLY A 372 9.40 11.78 -29.12
C GLY A 372 9.87 11.34 -27.73
N VAL A 373 10.29 12.34 -26.98
CA VAL A 373 10.69 12.21 -25.57
C VAL A 373 9.81 13.14 -24.74
N ALA A 374 9.32 12.64 -23.63
CA ALA A 374 8.55 13.41 -22.65
C ALA A 374 9.28 13.43 -21.31
N LEU A 375 9.29 14.58 -20.66
CA LEU A 375 9.74 14.79 -19.30
C LEU A 375 8.52 15.22 -18.46
N THR A 376 8.23 14.48 -17.41
CA THR A 376 7.09 14.76 -16.55
C THR A 376 7.47 14.69 -15.09
N GLN A 377 6.83 15.48 -14.27
CA GLN A 377 6.95 15.49 -12.82
C GLN A 377 5.56 15.36 -12.20
N ASN A 378 5.42 14.48 -11.24
CA ASN A 378 4.22 14.32 -10.44
C ASN A 378 4.57 14.49 -8.96
N ALA A 379 3.81 15.28 -8.24
CA ALA A 379 3.91 15.43 -6.79
C ALA A 379 2.56 15.07 -6.16
N GLN A 380 2.59 14.20 -5.18
CA GLN A 380 1.39 13.74 -4.47
C GLN A 380 1.66 13.74 -2.97
N SER A 381 0.69 14.12 -2.17
CA SER A 381 0.75 13.97 -0.72
C SER A 381 -0.42 13.13 -0.25
N THR A 382 -0.13 12.13 0.54
CA THR A 382 -1.13 11.23 1.13
C THR A 382 -0.98 11.29 2.64
N ARG A 383 -2.09 11.41 3.34
CA ARG A 383 -2.11 11.30 4.79
C ARG A 383 -2.60 9.91 5.15
N LEU A 384 -1.69 9.06 5.62
CA LEU A 384 -2.02 7.77 6.21
C LEU A 384 -2.13 8.00 7.71
N THR A 385 -3.31 7.77 8.29
CA THR A 385 -3.49 7.70 9.74
C THR A 385 -3.59 6.23 10.10
N ASP A 386 -2.57 5.70 10.75
CA ASP A 386 -2.69 4.45 11.48
C ASP A 386 -3.46 4.69 12.78
N ILE A 387 -3.92 3.61 13.43
CA ILE A 387 -4.79 3.70 14.62
C ILE A 387 -4.12 4.50 15.75
N GLU A 388 -2.79 4.45 15.81
CA GLU A 388 -2.01 5.06 16.90
C GLU A 388 -0.86 5.92 16.39
N ASP A 389 -0.39 5.65 15.17
CA ASP A 389 0.70 6.39 14.55
C ASP A 389 0.14 7.26 13.43
N ARG A 390 0.31 8.56 13.55
CA ARG A 390 -0.07 9.48 12.49
C ARG A 390 1.07 9.61 11.50
N TYR A 391 0.93 8.95 10.37
CA TYR A 391 1.88 9.09 9.28
C TYR A 391 1.34 10.00 8.19
N SER A 392 2.18 10.89 7.68
CA SER A 392 1.96 11.61 6.44
C SER A 392 3.05 11.26 5.46
N THR A 393 2.68 10.88 4.25
CA THR A 393 3.66 10.56 3.20
C THR A 393 3.54 11.58 2.09
N ARG A 394 4.66 12.22 1.75
CA ARG A 394 4.82 13.02 0.53
C ARG A 394 5.51 12.17 -0.51
N PHE A 395 4.99 12.21 -1.71
CA PHE A 395 5.47 11.41 -2.82
C PHE A 395 5.74 12.31 -4.03
N ASN A 396 6.91 12.18 -4.63
CA ASN A 396 7.29 12.87 -5.85
C ASN A 396 7.78 11.83 -6.87
N SER A 397 7.38 11.98 -8.12
CA SER A 397 7.86 11.16 -9.24
C SER A 397 8.34 12.03 -10.36
N ASN A 398 9.53 11.76 -10.87
CA ASN A 398 10.03 12.31 -12.12
C ASN A 398 10.06 11.19 -13.17
N ALA A 399 9.57 11.46 -14.37
CA ALA A 399 9.59 10.46 -15.43
C ALA A 399 10.22 11.00 -16.70
N THR A 400 10.98 10.13 -17.35
CA THR A 400 11.45 10.30 -18.72
C THR A 400 10.82 9.20 -19.55
N THR A 401 10.10 9.57 -20.61
CA THR A 401 9.39 8.64 -21.48
C THR A 401 9.82 8.82 -22.92
N LEU A 402 10.27 7.74 -23.54
CA LEU A 402 10.38 7.62 -25.00
C LEU A 402 9.05 7.09 -25.51
N TYR A 403 8.47 7.76 -26.49
CA TYR A 403 7.19 7.33 -27.05
C TYR A 403 7.19 7.34 -28.57
N TRP A 404 6.33 6.49 -29.14
CA TRP A 404 6.07 6.43 -30.56
C TRP A 404 4.56 6.27 -30.79
N MET A 405 4.03 7.05 -31.75
CA MET A 405 2.64 7.00 -32.20
C MET A 405 2.63 6.84 -33.71
N GLN A 406 1.91 5.83 -34.20
CA GLN A 406 1.83 5.50 -35.62
C GLN A 406 0.38 5.31 -36.04
N PRO A 407 -0.17 6.20 -36.87
CA PRO A 407 -1.44 5.98 -37.53
C PRO A 407 -1.29 5.01 -38.70
N TYR A 408 -2.31 4.20 -38.91
CA TYR A 408 -2.45 3.36 -40.09
C TYR A 408 -3.95 3.17 -40.38
N ASN A 409 -4.45 3.81 -41.46
CA ASN A 409 -5.88 3.93 -41.72
C ASN A 409 -6.63 4.47 -40.50
N ASN A 410 -7.63 3.72 -40.02
CA ASN A 410 -8.42 4.08 -38.84
C ASN A 410 -7.76 3.59 -37.52
N PHE A 411 -6.62 2.92 -37.60
CA PHE A 411 -5.87 2.49 -36.44
C PHE A 411 -4.86 3.55 -36.00
N LEU A 412 -4.66 3.63 -34.68
CA LEU A 412 -3.55 4.34 -34.07
C LEU A 412 -2.86 3.41 -33.09
N PHE A 413 -1.63 3.07 -33.39
CA PHE A 413 -0.75 2.37 -32.47
C PHE A 413 0.08 3.38 -31.68
N SER A 414 0.20 3.18 -30.39
CA SER A 414 1.14 3.95 -29.55
C SER A 414 1.93 3.02 -28.64
N THR A 415 3.18 3.37 -28.40
CA THR A 415 4.02 2.70 -27.41
C THR A 415 4.77 3.73 -26.58
N GLN A 416 5.02 3.40 -25.32
CA GLN A 416 5.70 4.24 -24.35
C GLN A 416 6.67 3.39 -23.54
N LEU A 417 7.94 3.82 -23.49
CA LEU A 417 8.96 3.28 -22.60
C LEU A 417 9.31 4.38 -21.59
N SER A 418 8.93 4.19 -20.34
CA SER A 418 9.09 5.18 -19.29
C SER A 418 10.06 4.68 -18.23
N ARG A 419 10.93 5.56 -17.77
CA ARG A 419 11.65 5.44 -16.50
C ARG A 419 11.11 6.48 -15.53
N LEU A 420 10.66 6.02 -14.37
CA LEU A 420 10.16 6.86 -13.29
C LEU A 420 11.07 6.68 -12.07
N ASP A 421 11.52 7.79 -11.53
CA ASP A 421 12.26 7.84 -10.27
C ASP A 421 11.32 8.45 -9.20
N HIS A 422 11.10 7.72 -8.12
CA HIS A 422 10.16 8.04 -7.05
C HIS A 422 10.92 8.37 -5.77
N ALA A 423 10.53 9.46 -5.13
CA ALA A 423 11.00 9.85 -3.81
C ALA A 423 9.81 9.96 -2.84
N PHE A 424 9.96 9.37 -1.67
CA PHE A 424 8.95 9.35 -0.61
C PHE A 424 9.56 9.90 0.66
N THR A 425 8.87 10.83 1.29
CA THR A 425 9.18 11.30 2.64
C THR A 425 7.99 10.98 3.53
N GLN A 426 8.18 10.14 4.52
CA GLN A 426 7.18 9.78 5.50
C GLN A 426 7.52 10.40 6.85
N ASN A 427 6.59 11.19 7.37
CA ASN A 427 6.67 11.74 8.72
C ASN A 427 5.69 10.99 9.61
N GLY A 428 6.18 10.45 10.70
CA GLY A 428 5.39 9.75 11.72
C GLY A 428 5.43 10.50 13.04
N LEU A 429 4.32 10.47 13.76
CA LEU A 429 4.20 10.97 15.12
C LEU A 429 3.57 9.91 15.99
N ASP A 430 4.20 9.57 17.09
CA ASP A 430 3.63 8.76 18.16
C ASP A 430 3.13 9.64 19.29
N ASP A 431 1.84 9.54 19.59
CA ASP A 431 1.20 10.37 20.61
C ASP A 431 1.58 9.93 22.05
N LEU A 432 1.96 8.65 22.25
CA LEU A 432 2.37 8.15 23.56
C LEU A 432 3.76 8.68 23.93
N LEU A 433 4.68 8.64 22.98
CA LEU A 433 6.06 9.07 23.20
C LEU A 433 6.27 10.54 22.90
N ASN A 434 5.26 11.23 22.35
CA ASN A 434 5.39 12.58 21.78
C ASN A 434 6.65 12.71 20.93
N ARG A 435 6.95 11.69 20.14
CA ARG A 435 8.15 11.56 19.34
C ARG A 435 7.80 11.53 17.85
N SER A 436 8.55 12.24 17.06
CA SER A 436 8.41 12.22 15.60
C SER A 436 9.63 11.59 14.94
N VAL A 437 9.39 10.94 13.80
CA VAL A 437 10.42 10.41 12.91
C VAL A 437 10.15 10.82 11.48
N THR A 438 11.22 10.99 10.72
CA THR A 438 11.14 11.23 9.28
C THR A 438 11.94 10.16 8.55
N ASN A 439 11.27 9.46 7.62
CA ASN A 439 11.86 8.38 6.87
C ASN A 439 11.79 8.70 5.36
N ASP A 440 12.94 8.79 4.73
CA ASP A 440 13.05 8.96 3.30
C ASP A 440 13.24 7.60 2.61
N ARG A 441 12.53 7.44 1.49
CA ARG A 441 12.56 6.22 0.69
C ARG A 441 12.65 6.59 -0.77
N SER A 442 13.19 5.69 -1.57
CA SER A 442 13.19 5.87 -3.02
C SER A 442 12.89 4.56 -3.74
N ALA A 443 12.30 4.71 -4.90
CA ALA A 443 12.03 3.60 -5.81
C ALA A 443 12.23 4.06 -7.25
N HIS A 444 12.39 3.12 -8.16
CA HIS A 444 12.31 3.41 -9.57
C HIS A 444 11.49 2.35 -10.30
N THR A 445 10.83 2.79 -11.37
CA THR A 445 9.98 1.94 -12.20
C THR A 445 10.39 2.07 -13.64
N TRP A 446 10.57 0.94 -14.32
CA TRP A 446 10.58 0.86 -15.77
C TRP A 446 9.21 0.36 -16.24
N SER A 447 8.58 1.11 -17.13
CA SER A 447 7.27 0.79 -17.71
C SER A 447 7.35 0.74 -19.21
N LEU A 448 6.88 -0.35 -19.80
CA LEU A 448 6.64 -0.48 -21.24
C LEU A 448 5.15 -0.68 -21.46
N GLU A 449 4.53 0.19 -22.23
CA GLU A 449 3.12 0.10 -22.60
C GLU A 449 2.97 0.12 -24.11
N GLY A 450 2.12 -0.76 -24.65
CA GLY A 450 1.61 -0.73 -26.01
C GLY A 450 0.09 -0.55 -26.00
N LYS A 451 -0.41 0.32 -26.87
CA LYS A 451 -1.85 0.58 -26.98
C LYS A 451 -2.27 0.68 -28.43
N LEU A 452 -3.36 0.03 -28.76
CA LEU A 452 -4.00 0.06 -30.08
C LEU A 452 -5.39 0.68 -29.96
N ARG A 453 -5.68 1.62 -30.85
CA ARG A 453 -7.00 2.27 -30.98
C ARG A 453 -7.52 2.05 -32.39
N TYR A 454 -8.83 1.98 -32.51
CA TYR A 454 -9.53 2.01 -33.79
C TYR A 454 -10.65 3.05 -33.74
N THR A 455 -10.69 3.97 -34.70
CA THR A 455 -11.72 5.02 -34.71
C THR A 455 -12.78 4.75 -35.76
N TYR A 456 -14.02 4.62 -35.30
CA TYR A 456 -15.22 4.63 -36.15
C TYR A 456 -15.79 6.05 -36.14
N ALA A 457 -15.84 6.65 -37.33
CA ALA A 457 -16.49 7.94 -37.50
C ALA A 457 -17.90 7.76 -38.06
N PHE A 458 -18.89 8.33 -37.36
CA PHE A 458 -20.27 8.40 -37.76
C PHE A 458 -20.65 9.87 -37.97
N ASP A 459 -21.81 10.11 -38.58
CA ASP A 459 -22.32 11.47 -38.67
C ASP A 459 -22.59 12.01 -37.23
N GLY A 460 -21.85 13.03 -36.83
CA GLY A 460 -21.98 13.65 -35.50
C GLY A 460 -21.28 12.95 -34.33
N LEU A 461 -20.62 11.81 -34.55
CA LEU A 461 -20.02 11.02 -33.45
C LEU A 461 -18.76 10.26 -33.91
N ALA A 462 -17.72 10.23 -33.11
CA ALA A 462 -16.59 9.29 -33.22
C ALA A 462 -16.59 8.34 -32.04
N LEU A 463 -16.47 7.04 -32.32
CA LEU A 463 -16.32 5.95 -31.35
C LEU A 463 -14.93 5.38 -31.48
N THR A 464 -14.15 5.36 -30.41
CA THR A 464 -12.77 4.87 -30.42
C THR A 464 -12.56 3.79 -29.35
N PRO A 465 -12.84 2.51 -29.66
CA PRO A 465 -12.40 1.42 -28.82
C PRO A 465 -10.88 1.31 -28.83
N TRP A 466 -10.34 0.86 -27.69
CA TRP A 466 -8.91 0.66 -27.53
C TRP A 466 -8.58 -0.50 -26.60
N ALA A 467 -7.39 -1.06 -26.79
CA ALA A 467 -6.79 -2.06 -25.91
C ALA A 467 -5.34 -1.69 -25.61
N SER A 468 -4.89 -1.97 -24.40
CA SER A 468 -3.48 -1.78 -24.00
C SER A 468 -2.95 -2.97 -23.18
N LEU A 469 -1.63 -3.12 -23.25
CA LEU A 469 -0.87 -4.03 -22.41
C LEU A 469 0.34 -3.27 -21.88
N SER A 470 0.57 -3.36 -20.58
CA SER A 470 1.76 -2.76 -19.97
C SER A 470 2.48 -3.71 -19.04
N GLN A 471 3.79 -3.62 -19.03
CA GLN A 471 4.66 -4.29 -18.08
C GLN A 471 5.43 -3.24 -17.28
N GLN A 472 5.46 -3.41 -15.97
CA GLN A 472 6.17 -2.53 -15.05
C GLN A 472 7.13 -3.36 -14.21
N ASN A 473 8.39 -2.95 -14.19
CA ASN A 473 9.42 -3.52 -13.33
C ASN A 473 9.78 -2.47 -12.27
N HIS A 474 9.49 -2.78 -11.03
CA HIS A 474 9.70 -1.88 -9.90
C HIS A 474 10.91 -2.30 -9.11
N THR A 475 11.67 -1.33 -8.65
CA THR A 475 12.75 -1.53 -7.67
C THR A 475 12.51 -0.56 -6.51
N LEU A 476 12.22 -1.10 -5.35
CA LEU A 476 12.19 -0.36 -4.09
C LEU A 476 13.60 -0.43 -3.51
N ASN A 477 14.28 0.69 -3.41
CA ASN A 477 15.63 0.75 -2.87
C ASN A 477 15.60 0.41 -1.38
N GLY A 478 16.65 -0.23 -0.90
CA GLY A 478 16.85 -0.46 0.53
C GLY A 478 17.00 0.87 1.27
N GLY A 479 16.73 0.85 2.57
CA GLY A 479 16.86 2.04 3.39
C GLY A 479 16.66 1.76 4.87
N LEU A 480 17.16 2.68 5.70
CA LEU A 480 16.98 2.64 7.13
C LEU A 480 15.66 3.28 7.52
N ILE A 481 14.86 2.60 8.32
CA ILE A 481 13.67 3.13 8.97
C ILE A 481 13.98 3.36 10.44
N GLN A 482 13.84 4.60 10.85
CA GLN A 482 13.92 4.95 12.27
C GLN A 482 12.66 4.44 12.98
N SER A 483 12.88 3.73 14.08
CA SER A 483 11.80 3.21 14.90
C SER A 483 11.49 4.14 16.06
N LEU A 484 10.20 4.31 16.32
CA LEU A 484 9.72 5.05 17.51
C LEU A 484 9.95 4.26 18.79
N TYR A 485 9.80 2.95 18.74
CA TYR A 485 9.78 2.08 19.92
C TYR A 485 11.05 1.24 20.09
N THR A 486 11.51 0.65 19.00
CA THR A 486 12.57 -0.37 19.02
C THR A 486 13.87 0.14 18.42
N SER A 487 14.79 -0.74 18.04
CA SER A 487 15.93 -0.39 17.21
C SER A 487 15.49 -0.07 15.78
N ASP A 488 16.30 0.74 15.10
CA ASP A 488 16.07 1.04 13.70
C ASP A 488 16.22 -0.21 12.85
N VAL A 489 15.47 -0.27 11.75
CA VAL A 489 15.44 -1.41 10.85
C VAL A 489 15.95 -1.03 9.46
N GLN A 490 16.92 -1.79 8.97
CA GLN A 490 17.42 -1.72 7.60
C GLN A 490 16.61 -2.64 6.71
N PHE A 491 15.90 -2.07 5.72
CA PHE A 491 15.26 -2.85 4.66
C PHE A 491 16.22 -3.06 3.49
N SER A 492 16.20 -4.26 2.94
CA SER A 492 16.95 -4.60 1.72
C SER A 492 16.25 -4.06 0.47
N GLN A 493 17.02 -3.90 -0.61
CA GLN A 493 16.43 -3.60 -1.93
C GLN A 493 15.51 -4.75 -2.36
N THR A 494 14.35 -4.40 -2.88
CA THR A 494 13.36 -5.36 -3.37
C THR A 494 12.93 -5.04 -4.80
N LYS A 495 12.78 -6.07 -5.63
CA LYS A 495 12.32 -5.96 -7.02
C LYS A 495 11.04 -6.75 -7.22
N THR A 496 10.14 -6.22 -8.06
CA THR A 496 8.89 -6.88 -8.42
C THR A 496 8.44 -6.49 -9.81
N ARG A 497 7.58 -7.31 -10.39
CA ARG A 497 7.08 -7.14 -11.76
C ARG A 497 5.56 -7.22 -11.78
N ASP A 498 4.95 -6.24 -12.44
CA ASP A 498 3.51 -6.17 -12.66
C ASP A 498 3.20 -6.17 -14.16
N ILE A 499 2.10 -6.81 -14.54
CA ILE A 499 1.56 -6.80 -15.91
C ILE A 499 0.09 -6.37 -15.83
N TYR A 500 -0.27 -5.37 -16.63
CA TYR A 500 -1.63 -4.83 -16.70
C TYR A 500 -2.18 -4.94 -18.11
N SER A 501 -3.48 -5.16 -18.22
CA SER A 501 -4.25 -4.96 -19.44
C SER A 501 -5.26 -3.84 -19.23
N GLY A 502 -5.44 -3.02 -20.26
CA GLY A 502 -6.44 -1.99 -20.34
C GLY A 502 -7.37 -2.22 -21.53
N LEU A 503 -8.65 -1.98 -21.34
CA LEU A 503 -9.66 -1.95 -22.40
C LEU A 503 -10.53 -0.72 -22.19
N GLY A 504 -10.98 -0.11 -23.28
CA GLY A 504 -11.87 1.02 -23.15
C GLY A 504 -12.50 1.44 -24.46
N VAL A 505 -13.39 2.40 -24.32
CA VAL A 505 -14.04 3.06 -25.44
C VAL A 505 -14.19 4.54 -25.13
N ASP A 506 -13.78 5.37 -26.08
CA ASP A 506 -13.94 6.82 -26.03
C ASP A 506 -14.97 7.25 -27.05
N LEU A 507 -15.90 8.10 -26.63
CA LEU A 507 -16.94 8.74 -27.44
C LEU A 507 -16.62 10.22 -27.54
N GLN A 508 -16.59 10.74 -28.75
CA GLN A 508 -16.40 12.16 -29.03
C GLN A 508 -17.50 12.63 -29.96
N PHE A 509 -18.34 13.54 -29.50
CA PHE A 509 -19.35 14.16 -30.33
C PHE A 509 -18.72 15.24 -31.22
N SER A 510 -19.28 15.42 -32.42
CA SER A 510 -18.88 16.51 -33.29
C SER A 510 -19.08 17.86 -32.61
N PRO A 511 -18.18 18.82 -32.83
CA PRO A 511 -18.26 20.12 -32.21
C PRO A 511 -19.61 20.80 -32.52
N ILE A 512 -20.34 21.20 -31.49
CA ILE A 512 -21.62 21.88 -31.60
C ILE A 512 -21.36 23.40 -31.57
N ALA A 513 -21.78 24.11 -32.62
CA ALA A 513 -21.67 25.57 -32.64
C ALA A 513 -22.74 26.18 -31.70
N ILE A 514 -22.29 27.01 -30.74
CA ILE A 514 -23.14 27.65 -29.73
C ILE A 514 -23.18 29.19 -29.87
N GLY A 515 -22.86 29.69 -31.06
CA GLY A 515 -22.88 31.12 -31.40
C GLY A 515 -21.56 31.85 -31.14
N GLN A 516 -21.37 33.02 -31.76
CA GLN A 516 -20.19 33.88 -31.62
C GLN A 516 -18.84 33.20 -31.82
N GLY A 517 -18.76 32.19 -32.70
CA GLY A 517 -17.50 31.44 -32.93
C GLY A 517 -17.14 30.45 -31.83
N ARG A 518 -18.01 30.20 -30.86
CA ARG A 518 -17.82 29.21 -29.79
C ARG A 518 -18.29 27.83 -30.24
N LYS A 519 -17.58 26.81 -29.76
CA LYS A 519 -17.91 25.41 -30.00
C LYS A 519 -18.00 24.66 -28.68
N LEU A 520 -19.04 23.86 -28.51
CA LEU A 520 -19.14 22.92 -27.40
C LEU A 520 -18.64 21.56 -27.87
N LEU A 521 -17.66 21.03 -27.13
CA LEU A 521 -17.07 19.70 -27.30
C LEU A 521 -17.58 18.82 -26.17
N ILE A 522 -18.20 17.70 -26.49
CA ILE A 522 -18.71 16.73 -25.52
C ILE A 522 -18.01 15.40 -25.77
N GLY A 523 -17.59 14.75 -24.71
CA GLY A 523 -16.98 13.42 -24.77
C GLY A 523 -17.36 12.58 -23.56
N ALA A 524 -17.28 11.27 -23.74
CA ALA A 524 -17.45 10.27 -22.70
C ALA A 524 -16.39 9.18 -22.88
N GLY A 525 -15.98 8.54 -21.80
CA GLY A 525 -15.05 7.41 -21.83
C GLY A 525 -15.42 6.36 -20.80
N LEU A 526 -15.29 5.10 -21.17
CA LEU A 526 -15.38 3.96 -20.26
C LEU A 526 -14.08 3.18 -20.38
N ASN A 527 -13.35 3.11 -19.29
CA ASN A 527 -12.02 2.50 -19.22
C ASN A 527 -12.02 1.40 -18.18
N HIS A 528 -11.47 0.24 -18.52
CA HIS A 528 -11.24 -0.86 -17.61
C HIS A 528 -9.74 -1.19 -17.56
N LEU A 529 -9.14 -1.12 -16.40
CA LEU A 529 -7.76 -1.52 -16.11
C LEU A 529 -7.76 -2.70 -15.15
N GLN A 530 -7.02 -3.74 -15.48
CA GLN A 530 -6.81 -4.86 -14.58
C GLN A 530 -5.36 -5.35 -14.58
N SER A 531 -4.90 -5.80 -13.42
CA SER A 531 -3.64 -6.52 -13.34
C SER A 531 -3.82 -7.96 -13.77
N LEU A 532 -3.04 -8.40 -14.75
CA LEU A 532 -2.95 -9.80 -15.17
C LEU A 532 -2.02 -10.57 -14.23
N ARG A 533 -0.94 -9.92 -13.81
CA ARG A 533 0.05 -10.45 -12.86
C ARG A 533 0.50 -9.34 -11.93
N ARG A 534 0.56 -9.65 -10.64
CA ARG A 534 1.29 -8.86 -9.63
C ARG A 534 2.10 -9.84 -8.80
N GLU A 535 3.41 -9.63 -8.79
CA GLU A 535 4.29 -10.48 -7.99
C GLU A 535 4.19 -10.09 -6.53
N ALA A 536 4.23 -11.09 -5.65
CA ALA A 536 4.37 -10.87 -4.22
C ALA A 536 5.68 -10.12 -3.93
N LEU A 537 5.67 -9.32 -2.88
CA LEU A 537 6.82 -8.55 -2.45
C LEU A 537 7.48 -9.25 -1.28
N THR A 538 8.75 -9.64 -1.41
CA THR A 538 9.53 -10.17 -0.29
C THR A 538 10.46 -9.09 0.21
N LEU A 539 10.27 -8.70 1.46
CA LEU A 539 11.06 -7.70 2.17
C LEU A 539 12.10 -8.40 3.03
N GLY A 540 13.37 -8.08 2.84
CA GLY A 540 14.43 -8.45 3.77
C GLY A 540 14.62 -7.34 4.80
N MET A 541 14.79 -7.70 6.06
CA MET A 541 14.91 -6.76 7.18
C MET A 541 16.05 -7.20 8.12
N THR A 542 16.82 -6.22 8.59
CA THR A 542 17.84 -6.42 9.62
C THR A 542 17.71 -5.30 10.65
N GLU A 543 17.53 -5.64 11.91
CA GLU A 543 17.48 -4.65 12.99
C GLU A 543 18.90 -4.30 13.46
N GLN A 544 19.13 -3.03 13.79
CA GLN A 544 20.45 -2.57 14.21
C GLN A 544 20.93 -3.22 15.51
N ILE A 545 20.01 -3.55 16.41
CA ILE A 545 20.35 -4.22 17.67
C ILE A 545 20.76 -5.68 17.45
N ASN A 546 20.30 -6.31 16.37
CA ASN A 546 20.63 -7.69 16.03
C ASN A 546 21.11 -7.80 14.57
N PRO A 547 22.26 -7.21 14.22
CA PRO A 547 22.72 -7.11 12.83
C PRO A 547 23.02 -8.46 12.16
N GLY A 548 23.19 -9.52 12.95
CA GLY A 548 23.38 -10.89 12.46
C GLY A 548 22.08 -11.62 12.12
N VAL A 549 20.92 -11.04 12.43
CA VAL A 549 19.61 -11.67 12.19
C VAL A 549 18.94 -11.01 10.99
N GLN A 550 18.79 -11.78 9.92
CA GLN A 550 18.08 -11.36 8.71
C GLN A 550 16.67 -11.95 8.73
N MET A 551 15.69 -11.10 8.92
CA MET A 551 14.29 -11.47 8.83
C MET A 551 13.75 -11.21 7.42
N SER A 552 12.76 -11.96 7.00
CA SER A 552 12.06 -11.70 5.75
C SER A 552 10.55 -11.78 5.92
N GLU A 553 9.87 -10.95 5.16
CA GLU A 553 8.42 -10.85 5.15
C GLU A 553 7.91 -10.85 3.72
N THR A 554 6.97 -11.74 3.41
CA THR A 554 6.34 -11.80 2.09
C THR A 554 4.97 -11.17 2.14
N ILE A 555 4.70 -10.24 1.25
CA ILE A 555 3.43 -9.53 1.15
C ILE A 555 2.82 -9.85 -0.21
N ASP A 556 1.69 -10.54 -0.20
CA ASP A 556 0.91 -10.78 -1.41
C ASP A 556 0.19 -9.50 -1.79
N ARG A 557 0.33 -9.14 -3.06
CA ARG A 557 -0.26 -7.93 -3.61
C ARG A 557 -1.57 -8.25 -4.31
N SER A 558 -2.67 -7.71 -3.80
CA SER A 558 -4.00 -7.93 -4.38
C SER A 558 -4.08 -7.46 -5.84
N ARG A 559 -4.90 -8.15 -6.63
CA ARG A 559 -5.16 -7.77 -8.02
C ARG A 559 -5.83 -6.41 -8.08
N VAL A 560 -5.34 -5.55 -8.97
CA VAL A 560 -5.96 -4.27 -9.27
C VAL A 560 -7.03 -4.47 -10.34
N ARG A 561 -8.22 -3.96 -10.09
CA ARG A 561 -9.29 -3.81 -11.08
C ARG A 561 -9.88 -2.42 -10.88
N LYS A 562 -10.00 -1.66 -11.95
CA LYS A 562 -10.58 -0.33 -11.93
C LYS A 562 -11.41 -0.15 -13.19
N THR A 563 -12.68 0.26 -13.05
CA THR A 563 -13.56 0.59 -14.18
C THR A 563 -14.00 2.02 -14.01
N GLN A 564 -13.50 2.90 -14.85
CA GLN A 564 -13.74 4.34 -14.75
C GLN A 564 -14.67 4.81 -15.86
N LEU A 565 -15.75 5.49 -15.48
CA LEU A 565 -16.57 6.30 -16.36
C LEU A 565 -16.12 7.75 -16.29
N SER A 566 -15.91 8.37 -17.43
CA SER A 566 -15.60 9.79 -17.55
C SER A 566 -16.56 10.49 -18.50
N LEU A 567 -16.95 11.71 -18.13
CA LEU A 567 -17.75 12.61 -18.97
C LEU A 567 -17.03 13.95 -19.02
N ASN A 568 -16.97 14.58 -20.17
CA ASN A 568 -16.38 15.89 -20.34
C ASN A 568 -17.21 16.78 -21.26
N ALA A 569 -17.23 18.06 -20.94
CA ALA A 569 -17.81 19.11 -21.77
C ALA A 569 -16.90 20.32 -21.74
N VAL A 570 -16.51 20.83 -22.90
CA VAL A 570 -15.60 21.97 -23.03
C VAL A 570 -16.19 22.96 -24.02
N VAL A 571 -16.33 24.21 -23.60
CA VAL A 571 -16.62 25.34 -24.48
C VAL A 571 -15.31 25.96 -24.91
N ALA A 572 -15.00 25.90 -26.19
CA ALA A 572 -13.83 26.52 -26.79
C ALA A 572 -14.22 27.82 -27.50
N GLU A 573 -13.51 28.92 -27.24
CA GLU A 573 -13.71 30.22 -27.86
C GLU A 573 -12.67 30.48 -28.97
N HIS A 574 -12.99 31.39 -29.84
CA HIS A 574 -12.19 31.69 -31.05
C HIS A 574 -10.75 32.18 -30.73
N LYS A 575 -10.47 32.71 -29.55
CA LYS A 575 -9.16 33.22 -29.13
C LYS A 575 -8.36 32.22 -28.28
N GLY A 576 -8.67 30.93 -28.34
CA GLY A 576 -8.00 29.88 -27.58
C GLY A 576 -8.42 29.77 -26.12
N ILE A 577 -9.33 30.64 -25.64
CA ILE A 577 -9.93 30.49 -24.32
C ILE A 577 -10.87 29.29 -24.33
N SER A 578 -10.81 28.45 -23.28
CA SER A 578 -11.75 27.36 -23.13
C SER A 578 -12.17 27.18 -21.67
N TYR A 579 -13.45 26.82 -21.50
CA TYR A 579 -14.03 26.49 -20.21
C TYR A 579 -14.53 25.05 -20.27
N GLY A 580 -14.22 24.25 -19.27
CA GLY A 580 -14.61 22.85 -19.28
C GLY A 580 -15.13 22.39 -17.94
N ALA A 581 -16.01 21.38 -17.99
CA ALA A 581 -16.38 20.58 -16.85
C ALA A 581 -16.16 19.12 -17.18
N SER A 582 -15.65 18.36 -16.23
CA SER A 582 -15.50 16.91 -16.34
C SER A 582 -15.97 16.22 -15.08
N TYR A 583 -16.50 15.03 -15.25
CA TYR A 583 -16.89 14.11 -14.19
C TYR A 583 -16.20 12.78 -14.42
N ALA A 584 -15.65 12.20 -13.37
CA ALA A 584 -15.08 10.86 -13.41
C ALA A 584 -15.47 10.09 -12.15
N VAL A 585 -15.71 8.79 -12.32
CA VAL A 585 -16.06 7.89 -11.21
C VAL A 585 -15.53 6.50 -11.48
N ASP A 586 -14.97 5.84 -10.46
CA ASP A 586 -14.71 4.42 -10.51
C ASP A 586 -15.99 3.67 -10.15
N LEU A 587 -16.49 2.89 -11.11
CA LEU A 587 -17.76 2.16 -10.96
C LEU A 587 -17.70 1.04 -9.92
N GLN A 588 -16.51 0.61 -9.51
CA GLN A 588 -16.34 -0.37 -8.44
C GLN A 588 -16.42 0.25 -7.05
N LYS A 589 -16.08 1.55 -6.94
CA LYS A 589 -16.09 2.31 -5.69
C LYS A 589 -16.73 3.70 -5.89
N PRO A 590 -17.98 3.78 -6.33
CA PRO A 590 -18.57 5.06 -6.75
C PRO A 590 -18.76 6.06 -5.61
N SER A 591 -18.87 5.61 -4.36
CA SER A 591 -18.97 6.50 -3.20
C SER A 591 -17.66 7.18 -2.81
N GLU A 592 -16.53 6.55 -3.16
CA GLU A 592 -15.20 6.97 -2.72
C GLU A 592 -14.44 7.78 -3.80
N THR A 593 -14.84 7.65 -5.08
CA THR A 593 -14.02 8.07 -6.22
C THR A 593 -14.67 9.08 -7.15
N LYS A 594 -15.73 9.74 -6.72
CA LYS A 594 -16.39 10.77 -7.54
C LYS A 594 -15.52 12.03 -7.61
N ALA A 595 -15.23 12.47 -8.82
CA ALA A 595 -14.51 13.71 -9.05
C ALA A 595 -15.26 14.59 -10.06
N VAL A 596 -15.45 15.84 -9.71
CA VAL A 596 -15.96 16.89 -10.63
C VAL A 596 -14.87 17.93 -10.77
N ARG A 597 -14.53 18.27 -11.99
CA ARG A 597 -13.53 19.29 -12.29
C ARG A 597 -14.15 20.37 -13.19
N VAL A 598 -13.87 21.62 -12.86
CA VAL A 598 -14.14 22.76 -13.73
C VAL A 598 -12.79 23.38 -14.13
N THR A 599 -12.58 23.59 -15.42
CA THR A 599 -11.33 24.13 -15.96
C THR A 599 -11.58 25.40 -16.75
N ALA A 600 -10.69 26.36 -16.64
CA ALA A 600 -10.61 27.51 -17.53
C ALA A 600 -9.19 27.59 -18.06
N ASN A 601 -9.01 27.51 -19.39
CA ASN A 601 -7.75 27.76 -20.07
C ASN A 601 -7.80 29.13 -20.72
N ILE A 602 -6.88 29.98 -20.36
CA ILE A 602 -6.74 31.33 -20.92
C ILE A 602 -5.31 31.39 -21.48
N PRO A 603 -5.14 31.40 -22.80
CA PRO A 603 -3.81 31.58 -23.38
C PRO A 603 -3.35 33.01 -23.14
N PHE A 604 -2.09 33.16 -22.81
CA PHE A 604 -1.42 34.46 -22.66
C PHE A 604 -0.58 34.74 -23.87
#